data_a9a84e45e2dc6f7ae411abfe7fff691c
#
_entry.id   a9a84e45e2dc6f7ae411abfe7fff691c
#
_cell.length_a   1.000
_cell.length_b   1.000
_cell.length_c   1.000
_cell.angle_alpha   90.00
_cell.angle_beta   90.00
_cell.angle_gamma   90.00
#
_symmetry.space_group_name_H-M   'P 1'
#
loop_
_entity.id
_entity.type
_entity.pdbx_description
1 polymer ?
#
loop_
_entity_poly.entity_id
_entity_poly.type
_entity_poly.pdbx_seq_one_letter_code
_entity_poly.pdbx_strand_id
1 'polypeptide(L)'
;MTDDQINQAIAKACGIVGKSGEIYKTSEGWVVDCPQFCTDLNAMHEAEKTMDEEQWHDYVEHVGGRWEQAMHATARQRAEAFLRTLGKWEEGE
;
A
#
# COMPACT_ATOMS: atom_id res chain seq x y z
N MET A 1 4.42 12.87 -0.28
CA MET A 1 4.47 11.98 -1.47
C MET A 1 3.24 12.20 -2.34
N THR A 2 3.43 12.13 -3.65
CA THR A 2 2.30 12.12 -4.58
C THR A 2 1.66 10.72 -4.62
N ASP A 3 0.46 10.62 -5.17
CA ASP A 3 -0.21 9.32 -5.30
C ASP A 3 0.64 8.33 -6.13
N ASP A 4 1.26 8.81 -7.20
CA ASP A 4 2.14 7.96 -8.02
C ASP A 4 3.33 7.44 -7.22
N GLN A 5 3.96 8.29 -6.42
CA GLN A 5 5.07 7.89 -5.56
C GLN A 5 4.64 6.85 -4.54
N ILE A 6 3.46 7.04 -3.95
CA ILE A 6 2.90 6.10 -2.97
C ILE A 6 2.61 4.76 -3.64
N ASN A 7 1.95 4.77 -4.79
CA ASN A 7 1.62 3.55 -5.52
C ASN A 7 2.88 2.75 -5.85
N GLN A 8 3.92 3.41 -6.34
CA GLN A 8 5.17 2.74 -6.68
C GLN A 8 5.91 2.22 -5.44
N ALA A 9 5.91 3.00 -4.36
CA ALA A 9 6.54 2.57 -3.11
C ALA A 9 5.88 1.31 -2.56
N ILE A 10 4.56 1.24 -2.60
CA ILE A 10 3.82 0.06 -2.15
C ILE A 10 4.12 -1.13 -3.06
N ALA A 11 4.13 -0.94 -4.38
CA ALA A 11 4.44 -1.99 -5.33
C ALA A 11 5.82 -2.59 -5.07
N LYS A 12 6.82 -1.74 -4.82
CA LYS A 12 8.17 -2.20 -4.47
C LYS A 12 8.20 -2.95 -3.15
N ALA A 13 7.48 -2.44 -2.15
CA ALA A 13 7.44 -3.08 -0.84
C ALA A 13 6.79 -4.45 -0.89
N CYS A 14 5.80 -4.63 -1.75
CA CYS A 14 5.11 -5.91 -1.94
C CYS A 14 5.88 -6.87 -2.86
N GLY A 15 6.95 -6.41 -3.50
CA GLY A 15 7.76 -7.24 -4.39
C GLY A 15 7.06 -7.60 -5.70
N ILE A 16 6.11 -6.79 -6.15
CA ILE A 16 5.35 -7.06 -7.38
C ILE A 16 5.92 -6.35 -8.61
N VAL A 17 6.97 -5.57 -8.44
CA VAL A 17 7.62 -4.88 -9.57
C VAL A 17 8.49 -5.87 -10.34
N GLY A 18 8.32 -5.89 -11.67
CA GLY A 18 9.14 -6.73 -12.54
C GLY A 18 10.59 -6.27 -12.61
N LYS A 19 11.45 -7.08 -13.24
CA LYS A 19 12.90 -6.82 -13.29
C LYS A 19 13.24 -5.49 -13.97
N SER A 20 12.46 -5.10 -14.97
CA SER A 20 12.68 -3.83 -15.68
C SER A 20 12.19 -2.61 -14.89
N GLY A 21 11.36 -2.83 -13.85
CA GLY A 21 10.72 -1.75 -13.11
C GLY A 21 9.53 -1.12 -13.83
N GLU A 22 9.17 -1.65 -14.99
CA GLU A 22 8.10 -1.09 -15.83
C GLU A 22 6.84 -1.94 -15.87
N ILE A 23 6.88 -3.15 -15.29
CA ILE A 23 5.71 -4.04 -15.23
C ILE A 23 5.44 -4.45 -13.81
N TYR A 24 4.20 -4.78 -13.53
CA TYR A 24 3.73 -5.10 -12.18
C TYR A 24 2.92 -6.39 -12.22
N LYS A 25 3.13 -7.25 -11.21
CA LYS A 25 2.41 -8.51 -11.10
C LYS A 25 1.12 -8.29 -10.32
N THR A 26 -0.02 -8.65 -10.92
CA THR A 26 -1.34 -8.56 -10.29
C THR A 26 -2.01 -9.92 -10.36
N SER A 27 -3.22 -10.01 -9.79
CA SER A 27 -4.04 -11.22 -9.90
C SER A 27 -4.40 -11.57 -11.34
N GLU A 28 -4.34 -10.59 -12.25
CA GLU A 28 -4.60 -10.77 -13.67
C GLU A 28 -3.34 -11.08 -14.49
N GLY A 29 -2.19 -11.16 -13.83
CA GLY A 29 -0.90 -11.39 -14.48
C GLY A 29 -0.05 -10.13 -14.51
N TRP A 30 0.89 -10.05 -15.44
CA TRP A 30 1.77 -8.89 -15.56
C TRP A 30 1.08 -7.77 -16.32
N VAL A 31 1.11 -6.57 -15.76
CA VAL A 31 0.51 -5.37 -16.36
C VAL A 31 1.53 -4.25 -16.40
N VAL A 32 1.35 -3.29 -17.33
CA VAL A 32 2.26 -2.16 -17.49
C VAL A 32 1.91 -0.98 -16.58
N ASP A 33 0.70 -0.93 -16.07
CA ASP A 33 0.27 0.15 -15.19
C ASP A 33 0.45 -0.24 -13.73
N CYS A 34 1.03 0.67 -12.95
CA CYS A 34 1.16 0.47 -11.50
C CYS A 34 -0.23 0.39 -10.85
N PRO A 35 -0.48 -0.61 -10.00
CA PRO A 35 -1.75 -0.67 -9.29
C PRO A 35 -2.03 0.62 -8.54
N GLN A 36 -3.29 1.06 -8.55
CA GLN A 36 -3.70 2.34 -7.96
C GLN A 36 -4.08 2.17 -6.49
N PHE A 37 -3.09 1.92 -5.65
CA PHE A 37 -3.33 1.66 -4.22
C PHE A 37 -4.04 2.81 -3.52
N CYS A 38 -3.84 4.04 -3.99
CA CYS A 38 -4.45 5.22 -3.38
C CYS A 38 -5.94 5.37 -3.66
N THR A 39 -6.46 4.70 -4.69
CA THR A 39 -7.85 4.84 -5.10
C THR A 39 -8.61 3.52 -5.20
N ASP A 40 -7.91 2.40 -5.17
CA ASP A 40 -8.50 1.07 -5.33
C ASP A 40 -8.32 0.26 -4.05
N LEU A 41 -9.42 0.08 -3.30
CA LEU A 41 -9.39 -0.70 -2.07
C LEU A 41 -9.01 -2.16 -2.32
N ASN A 42 -9.38 -2.72 -3.45
CA ASN A 42 -9.00 -4.09 -3.78
C ASN A 42 -7.49 -4.23 -3.91
N ALA A 43 -6.84 -3.26 -4.55
CA ALA A 43 -5.38 -3.24 -4.64
C ALA A 43 -4.75 -3.13 -3.25
N MET A 44 -5.28 -2.26 -2.39
CA MET A 44 -4.80 -2.13 -1.02
C MET A 44 -4.99 -3.41 -0.21
N HIS A 45 -6.12 -4.10 -0.37
CA HIS A 45 -6.34 -5.38 0.31
C HIS A 45 -5.29 -6.41 -0.08
N GLU A 46 -4.87 -6.45 -1.34
CA GLU A 46 -3.80 -7.34 -1.78
C GLU A 46 -2.45 -6.95 -1.14
N ALA A 47 -2.17 -5.66 -1.06
CA ALA A 47 -0.96 -5.18 -0.39
C ALA A 47 -0.97 -5.53 1.10
N GLU A 48 -2.11 -5.37 1.76
CA GLU A 48 -2.26 -5.68 3.19
C GLU A 48 -1.94 -7.13 3.51
N LYS A 49 -2.18 -8.06 2.59
CA LYS A 49 -1.90 -9.48 2.78
C LYS A 49 -0.41 -9.78 2.92
N THR A 50 0.46 -8.87 2.51
CA THR A 50 1.91 -9.07 2.61
C THR A 50 2.46 -8.76 3.99
N MET A 51 1.66 -8.15 4.87
CA MET A 51 2.10 -7.79 6.22
C MET A 51 2.00 -8.98 7.17
N ASP A 52 2.99 -9.07 8.09
CA ASP A 52 2.91 -10.04 9.18
C ASP A 52 2.04 -9.49 10.33
N GLU A 53 1.89 -10.26 11.40
CA GLU A 53 1.03 -9.92 12.50
C GLU A 53 1.48 -8.63 13.24
N GLU A 54 2.80 -8.47 13.44
CA GLU A 54 3.32 -7.27 14.09
C GLU A 54 3.09 -6.03 13.24
N GLN A 55 3.36 -6.13 11.95
CA GLN A 55 3.11 -5.04 11.02
C GLN A 55 1.64 -4.69 10.96
N TRP A 56 0.76 -5.68 11.02
CA TRP A 56 -0.67 -5.47 11.01
C TRP A 56 -1.12 -4.63 12.21
N HIS A 57 -0.60 -4.91 13.40
CA HIS A 57 -0.91 -4.11 14.60
C HIS A 57 -0.51 -2.65 14.43
N ASP A 58 0.70 -2.40 13.96
CA ASP A 58 1.19 -1.04 13.71
C ASP A 58 0.35 -0.35 12.64
N TYR A 59 0.01 -1.08 11.59
CA TYR A 59 -0.81 -0.58 10.50
C TYR A 59 -2.18 -0.09 11.00
N VAL A 60 -2.86 -0.87 11.81
CA VAL A 60 -4.17 -0.50 12.36
C VAL A 60 -4.05 0.78 13.19
N GLU A 61 -2.99 0.94 13.97
CA GLU A 61 -2.76 2.16 14.73
C GLU A 61 -2.56 3.37 13.81
N HIS A 62 -1.81 3.22 12.74
CA HIS A 62 -1.59 4.31 11.78
C HIS A 62 -2.85 4.68 11.01
N VAL A 63 -3.75 3.74 10.78
CA VAL A 63 -5.00 4.00 10.07
C VAL A 63 -5.96 4.81 10.94
N GLY A 64 -5.95 4.64 12.24
CA GLY A 64 -6.84 5.41 13.11
C GLY A 64 -6.85 4.96 14.56
N GLY A 65 -6.09 3.95 14.90
CA GLY A 65 -5.96 3.46 16.26
C GLY A 65 -7.16 2.68 16.78
N ARG A 66 -8.24 2.62 16.01
CA ARG A 66 -9.45 1.88 16.38
C ARG A 66 -9.91 1.02 15.22
N TRP A 67 -10.39 -0.16 15.54
CA TRP A 67 -10.89 -1.10 14.55
C TRP A 67 -11.98 -0.48 13.65
N GLU A 68 -12.91 0.25 14.26
CA GLU A 68 -14.00 0.90 13.50
C GLU A 68 -13.47 1.90 12.48
N GLN A 69 -12.49 2.71 12.87
CA GLN A 69 -11.87 3.68 11.97
C GLN A 69 -11.12 3.00 10.85
N ALA A 70 -10.43 1.89 11.15
CA ALA A 70 -9.70 1.13 10.15
C ALA A 70 -10.65 0.58 9.07
N MET A 71 -11.84 0.13 9.46
CA MET A 71 -12.82 -0.40 8.53
C MET A 71 -13.36 0.65 7.56
N HIS A 72 -13.41 1.90 7.99
CA HIS A 72 -13.96 3.00 7.19
C HIS A 72 -12.88 3.86 6.50
N ALA A 73 -11.62 3.50 6.65
CA ALA A 73 -10.53 4.26 6.05
C ALA A 73 -10.58 4.18 4.52
N THR A 74 -10.27 5.29 3.86
CA THR A 74 -10.17 5.33 2.41
C THR A 74 -8.93 4.57 1.93
N ALA A 75 -8.88 4.22 0.64
CA ALA A 75 -7.70 3.59 0.06
C ALA A 75 -6.45 4.44 0.26
N ARG A 76 -6.57 5.77 0.10
CA ARG A 76 -5.46 6.71 0.30
C ARG A 76 -4.94 6.69 1.74
N GLN A 77 -5.85 6.69 2.72
CA GLN A 77 -5.49 6.62 4.13
C GLN A 77 -4.79 5.30 4.45
N ARG A 78 -5.29 4.21 3.89
CA ARG A 78 -4.67 2.88 4.06
C ARG A 78 -3.29 2.82 3.42
N ALA A 79 -3.11 3.44 2.25
CA ALA A 79 -1.82 3.47 1.57
C ALA A 79 -0.78 4.23 2.40
N GLU A 80 -1.14 5.38 2.97
CA GLU A 80 -0.25 6.13 3.85
C GLU A 80 0.13 5.33 5.08
N ALA A 81 -0.85 4.72 5.75
CA ALA A 81 -0.60 3.92 6.94
C ALA A 81 0.30 2.73 6.62
N PHE A 82 0.10 2.09 5.47
CA PHE A 82 0.93 0.97 5.02
C PHE A 82 2.40 1.38 4.92
N LEU A 83 2.68 2.50 4.26
CA LEU A 83 4.05 2.97 4.11
C LEU A 83 4.66 3.43 5.44
N ARG A 84 3.89 4.05 6.31
CA ARG A 84 4.37 4.44 7.65
C ARG A 84 4.75 3.21 8.47
N THR A 85 3.95 2.16 8.39
CA THR A 85 4.22 0.90 9.09
C THR A 85 5.54 0.29 8.63
N LEU A 86 5.84 0.38 7.33
CA LEU A 86 7.07 -0.16 6.77
C LEU A 86 8.26 0.80 6.90
N GLY A 87 8.05 2.00 7.44
CA GLY A 87 9.10 3.00 7.55
C GLY A 87 9.51 3.60 6.21
N LYS A 88 8.62 3.59 5.23
CA LYS A 88 8.91 4.07 3.87
C LYS A 88 8.16 5.34 3.51
N TRP A 89 7.43 5.91 4.43
CA TRP A 89 6.73 7.17 4.19
C TRP A 89 7.72 8.33 4.22
N GLU A 90 7.67 9.18 3.20
CA GLU A 90 8.48 10.40 3.13
C GLU A 90 7.59 11.62 3.36
N GLU A 91 7.92 12.41 4.37
CA GLU A 91 7.20 13.63 4.70
C GLU A 91 7.93 14.85 4.16
N GLY A 92 7.21 15.97 4.11
CA GLY A 92 7.80 17.26 3.79
C GLY A 92 7.78 17.64 2.33
N GLU A 93 7.04 16.93 1.54
CA GLU A 93 6.90 17.26 0.12
C GLU A 93 5.64 18.08 -0.18
#